data_1cce230292944578ef3c369f412e57c2
#
_entry.id   1cce230292944578ef3c369f412e57c2
#
_cell.length_a   1.000
_cell.length_b   1.000
_cell.length_c   1.000
_cell.angle_alpha   90.00
_cell.angle_beta   90.00
_cell.angle_gamma   90.00
#
_symmetry.space_group_name_H-M   'P 1'
#
loop_
_entity.id
_entity.type
_entity.pdbx_description
1 polymer ?
#
loop_
_entity_poly.entity_id
_entity_poly.type
_entity_poly.pdbx_seq_one_letter_code
_entity_poly.pdbx_strand_id
1 'polypeptide(L)'
;MTSTDHNSWYSTGNERAKDGDNEDALIAYDKALELDPNHVSAWNNKGIVLYRLKRFEEAIVCYDKAIEIDPKYANAWYNKANAMRNFGQSLVDKANDDRTNAPKMINRSIALFDLAEKCYEKGDVLSGKKS
;
A
#
# COMPACT_ATOMS: atom_id res chain seq x y z
N MET A 1 -6.89 -31.63 -7.58
CA MET A 1 -7.21 -31.09 -6.24
C MET A 1 -6.64 -29.71 -6.06
N THR A 2 -7.49 -28.76 -5.83
CA THR A 2 -7.04 -27.39 -5.60
C THR A 2 -6.50 -27.24 -4.19
N SER A 3 -5.28 -26.74 -4.07
CA SER A 3 -4.72 -26.38 -2.77
C SER A 3 -5.50 -25.20 -2.20
N THR A 4 -5.83 -25.27 -0.91
CA THR A 4 -6.53 -24.20 -0.19
C THR A 4 -5.61 -23.49 0.80
N ASP A 5 -4.30 -23.73 0.72
CA ASP A 5 -3.35 -23.08 1.62
C ASP A 5 -3.07 -21.62 1.21
N HIS A 6 -2.44 -20.86 2.12
CA HIS A 6 -2.16 -19.45 1.91
C HIS A 6 -1.23 -19.21 0.72
N ASN A 7 -0.29 -20.11 0.46
CA ASN A 7 0.65 -19.97 -0.66
C ASN A 7 -0.06 -20.11 -2.00
N SER A 8 -1.02 -21.03 -2.09
CA SER A 8 -1.83 -21.22 -3.30
C SER A 8 -2.67 -19.96 -3.60
N TRP A 9 -3.34 -19.41 -2.58
CA TRP A 9 -4.11 -18.18 -2.72
C TRP A 9 -3.23 -16.99 -3.04
N TYR A 10 -2.05 -16.90 -2.41
CA TYR A 10 -1.08 -15.86 -2.69
C TYR A 10 -0.62 -15.92 -4.15
N SER A 11 -0.28 -17.09 -4.66
CA SER A 11 0.12 -17.27 -6.06
C SER A 11 -1.00 -16.88 -7.02
N THR A 12 -2.24 -17.25 -6.72
CA THR A 12 -3.41 -16.85 -7.50
C THR A 12 -3.55 -15.33 -7.51
N GLY A 13 -3.39 -14.69 -6.36
CA GLY A 13 -3.43 -13.24 -6.27
C GLY A 13 -2.39 -12.58 -7.16
N ASN A 14 -1.16 -13.10 -7.14
CA ASN A 14 -0.07 -12.57 -7.97
C ASN A 14 -0.38 -12.71 -9.47
N GLU A 15 -0.91 -13.85 -9.89
CA GLU A 15 -1.31 -14.07 -11.28
C GLU A 15 -2.41 -13.10 -11.71
N ARG A 16 -3.44 -12.92 -10.90
CA ARG A 16 -4.54 -12.00 -11.19
C ARG A 16 -4.04 -10.55 -11.24
N ALA A 17 -3.18 -10.17 -10.31
CA ALA A 17 -2.59 -8.82 -10.30
C ALA A 17 -1.76 -8.56 -11.56
N LYS A 18 -0.99 -9.55 -11.99
CA LYS A 18 -0.17 -9.47 -13.20
C LYS A 18 -1.06 -9.30 -14.44
N ASP A 19 -2.20 -9.96 -14.48
CA ASP A 19 -3.16 -9.89 -15.59
C ASP A 19 -4.00 -8.60 -15.57
N GLY A 20 -3.87 -7.80 -14.51
CA GLY A 20 -4.68 -6.59 -14.34
C GLY A 20 -6.06 -6.86 -13.74
N ASP A 21 -6.34 -8.09 -13.33
CA ASP A 21 -7.61 -8.48 -12.67
C ASP A 21 -7.54 -8.11 -11.19
N ASN A 22 -7.56 -6.81 -10.92
CA ASN A 22 -7.28 -6.26 -9.58
C ASN A 22 -8.29 -6.71 -8.52
N GLU A 23 -9.57 -6.74 -8.83
CA GLU A 23 -10.59 -7.18 -7.87
C GLU A 23 -10.44 -8.66 -7.52
N ASP A 24 -10.16 -9.51 -8.50
CA ASP A 24 -9.92 -10.95 -8.26
C ASP A 24 -8.63 -11.16 -7.47
N ALA A 25 -7.61 -10.33 -7.72
CA ALA A 25 -6.36 -10.37 -6.94
C ALA A 25 -6.63 -10.05 -5.46
N LEU A 26 -7.46 -9.04 -5.18
CA LEU A 26 -7.82 -8.69 -3.79
C LEU A 26 -8.52 -9.86 -3.09
N ILE A 27 -9.44 -10.52 -3.77
CA ILE A 27 -10.15 -11.68 -3.20
C ILE A 27 -9.14 -12.77 -2.84
N ALA A 28 -8.20 -13.08 -3.74
CA ALA A 28 -7.20 -14.12 -3.52
C ALA A 28 -6.24 -13.77 -2.38
N TYR A 29 -5.77 -12.52 -2.31
CA TYR A 29 -4.92 -12.08 -1.21
C TYR A 29 -5.65 -12.12 0.13
N ASP A 30 -6.94 -11.74 0.15
CA ASP A 30 -7.74 -11.82 1.36
C ASP A 30 -7.87 -13.25 1.86
N LYS A 31 -8.05 -14.22 0.94
CA LYS A 31 -8.07 -15.64 1.29
C LYS A 31 -6.73 -16.10 1.87
N ALA A 32 -5.63 -15.66 1.26
CA ALA A 32 -4.30 -15.98 1.79
C ALA A 32 -4.10 -15.41 3.20
N LEU A 33 -4.57 -14.20 3.45
CA LEU A 33 -4.44 -13.53 4.75
C LEU A 33 -5.40 -14.07 5.81
N GLU A 34 -6.54 -14.63 5.42
CA GLU A 34 -7.40 -15.37 6.34
C GLU A 34 -6.69 -16.60 6.88
N LEU A 35 -5.93 -17.29 6.01
CA LEU A 35 -5.21 -18.52 6.37
C LEU A 35 -3.87 -18.22 7.06
N ASP A 36 -3.19 -17.14 6.70
CA ASP A 36 -1.94 -16.69 7.32
C ASP A 36 -1.94 -15.17 7.46
N PRO A 37 -2.43 -14.64 8.59
CA PRO A 37 -2.47 -13.19 8.82
C PRO A 37 -1.09 -12.52 8.88
N ASN A 38 -0.02 -13.29 9.02
CA ASN A 38 1.35 -12.77 9.10
C ASN A 38 2.12 -12.91 7.79
N HIS A 39 1.42 -13.12 6.69
CA HIS A 39 2.02 -13.23 5.36
C HIS A 39 2.40 -11.83 4.85
N VAL A 40 3.63 -11.40 5.13
CA VAL A 40 4.12 -10.05 4.83
C VAL A 40 3.95 -9.70 3.35
N SER A 41 4.36 -10.60 2.46
CA SER A 41 4.28 -10.37 1.02
C SER A 41 2.84 -10.22 0.52
N ALA A 42 1.91 -10.97 1.10
CA ALA A 42 0.49 -10.85 0.74
C ALA A 42 -0.07 -9.48 1.15
N TRP A 43 0.28 -8.97 2.34
CA TRP A 43 -0.10 -7.63 2.76
C TRP A 43 0.44 -6.57 1.82
N ASN A 44 1.74 -6.65 1.51
CA ASN A 44 2.39 -5.69 0.61
C ASN A 44 1.78 -5.72 -0.79
N ASN A 45 1.57 -6.91 -1.35
CA ASN A 45 1.02 -7.06 -2.70
C ASN A 45 -0.45 -6.65 -2.78
N LYS A 46 -1.23 -6.91 -1.72
CA LYS A 46 -2.60 -6.38 -1.61
C LYS A 46 -2.59 -4.85 -1.66
N GLY A 47 -1.66 -4.24 -0.91
CA GLY A 47 -1.48 -2.79 -0.93
C GLY A 47 -1.17 -2.26 -2.33
N ILE A 48 -0.31 -2.94 -3.08
CA ILE A 48 0.04 -2.56 -4.46
C ILE A 48 -1.20 -2.57 -5.36
N VAL A 49 -2.04 -3.59 -5.24
CA VAL A 49 -3.27 -3.68 -6.03
C VAL A 49 -4.24 -2.55 -5.67
N LEU A 50 -4.40 -2.28 -4.37
CA LEU A 50 -5.23 -1.17 -3.90
C LEU A 50 -4.71 0.19 -4.40
N TYR A 51 -3.39 0.36 -4.41
CA TYR A 51 -2.73 1.54 -4.96
C TYR A 51 -3.08 1.73 -6.45
N ARG A 52 -3.02 0.65 -7.23
CA ARG A 52 -3.41 0.69 -8.66
C ARG A 52 -4.86 1.10 -8.85
N LEU A 53 -5.74 0.72 -7.93
CA LEU A 53 -7.15 1.09 -7.92
C LEU A 53 -7.38 2.49 -7.36
N LYS A 54 -6.32 3.21 -7.01
CA LYS A 54 -6.36 4.53 -6.37
C LYS A 54 -7.04 4.55 -5.01
N ARG A 55 -7.09 3.39 -4.36
CA ARG A 55 -7.61 3.24 -2.99
C ARG A 55 -6.46 3.41 -2.01
N PHE A 56 -5.95 4.63 -1.93
CA PHE A 56 -4.69 4.95 -1.25
C PHE A 56 -4.73 4.71 0.26
N GLU A 57 -5.81 5.10 0.93
CA GLU A 57 -5.93 4.90 2.38
C GLU A 57 -5.88 3.41 2.74
N GLU A 58 -6.59 2.58 1.99
CA GLU A 58 -6.60 1.14 2.20
C GLU A 58 -5.23 0.52 1.89
N ALA A 59 -4.55 1.03 0.84
CA ALA A 59 -3.20 0.58 0.50
C ALA A 59 -2.23 0.86 1.67
N ILE A 60 -2.30 2.06 2.24
CA ILE A 60 -1.46 2.44 3.39
C ILE A 60 -1.69 1.50 4.57
N VAL A 61 -2.93 1.13 4.86
CA VAL A 61 -3.24 0.17 5.93
C VAL A 61 -2.55 -1.17 5.68
N CYS A 62 -2.55 -1.65 4.42
CA CYS A 62 -1.90 -2.92 4.07
C CYS A 62 -0.38 -2.84 4.24
N TYR A 63 0.23 -1.74 3.81
CA TYR A 63 1.66 -1.53 3.98
C TYR A 63 2.03 -1.42 5.46
N ASP A 64 1.20 -0.76 6.27
CA ASP A 64 1.41 -0.68 7.72
C ASP A 64 1.37 -2.06 8.36
N LYS A 65 0.48 -2.94 7.91
CA LYS A 65 0.44 -4.33 8.39
C LYS A 65 1.72 -5.08 8.03
N ALA A 66 2.20 -4.92 6.80
CA ALA A 66 3.46 -5.53 6.38
C ALA A 66 4.63 -5.02 7.25
N ILE A 67 4.68 -3.73 7.52
CA ILE A 67 5.73 -3.11 8.35
C ILE A 67 5.63 -3.56 9.81
N GLU A 68 4.42 -3.71 10.35
CA GLU A 68 4.22 -4.25 11.71
C GLU A 68 4.83 -5.64 11.85
N ILE A 69 4.63 -6.49 10.82
CA ILE A 69 5.12 -7.87 10.84
C ILE A 69 6.62 -7.91 10.59
N ASP A 70 7.11 -7.14 9.62
CA ASP A 70 8.53 -7.05 9.29
C ASP A 70 8.95 -5.60 9.10
N PRO A 71 9.40 -4.93 10.18
CA PRO A 71 9.81 -3.51 10.12
C PRO A 71 11.01 -3.23 9.21
N LYS A 72 11.73 -4.26 8.78
CA LYS A 72 12.90 -4.13 7.90
C LYS A 72 12.57 -4.32 6.42
N TYR A 73 11.30 -4.54 6.11
CA TYR A 73 10.88 -4.76 4.73
C TYR A 73 10.82 -3.42 3.97
N ALA A 74 11.94 -3.05 3.36
CA ALA A 74 12.13 -1.76 2.71
C ALA A 74 11.07 -1.45 1.65
N ASN A 75 10.66 -2.46 0.86
CA ASN A 75 9.65 -2.27 -0.19
C ASN A 75 8.32 -1.75 0.36
N ALA A 76 7.90 -2.22 1.53
CA ALA A 76 6.66 -1.73 2.14
C ALA A 76 6.77 -0.25 2.54
N TRP A 77 7.94 0.17 3.03
CA TRP A 77 8.19 1.58 3.35
C TRP A 77 8.12 2.46 2.11
N TYR A 78 8.75 2.05 1.00
CA TYR A 78 8.68 2.80 -0.26
C TYR A 78 7.26 2.84 -0.82
N ASN A 79 6.57 1.72 -0.79
CA ASN A 79 5.19 1.63 -1.29
C ASN A 79 4.24 2.50 -0.48
N LYS A 80 4.41 2.50 0.86
CA LYS A 80 3.66 3.38 1.75
C LYS A 80 3.91 4.85 1.40
N ALA A 81 5.19 5.21 1.19
CA ALA A 81 5.55 6.58 0.81
C ALA A 81 4.89 6.99 -0.50
N ASN A 82 4.92 6.11 -1.51
CA ASN A 82 4.27 6.37 -2.79
C ASN A 82 2.76 6.58 -2.63
N ALA A 83 2.11 5.73 -1.84
CA ALA A 83 0.67 5.84 -1.59
C ALA A 83 0.32 7.14 -0.86
N MET A 84 1.11 7.53 0.13
CA MET A 84 0.92 8.78 0.86
C MET A 84 1.07 10.00 -0.04
N ARG A 85 2.10 10.00 -0.91
CA ARG A 85 2.33 11.09 -1.83
C ARG A 85 1.18 11.23 -2.84
N ASN A 86 0.74 10.12 -3.41
CA ASN A 86 -0.37 10.16 -4.36
C ASN A 86 -1.69 10.52 -3.71
N PHE A 87 -1.91 10.06 -2.47
CA PHE A 87 -3.08 10.48 -1.70
C PHE A 87 -3.05 11.99 -1.44
N GLY A 88 -1.88 12.50 -1.00
CA GLY A 88 -1.69 13.94 -0.79
C GLY A 88 -1.98 14.72 -2.07
N GLN A 89 -1.48 14.28 -3.21
CA GLN A 89 -1.73 14.93 -4.49
C GLN A 89 -3.22 14.92 -4.85
N SER A 90 -3.92 13.80 -4.58
CA SER A 90 -5.36 13.73 -4.85
C SER A 90 -6.15 14.73 -4.00
N LEU A 91 -5.69 15.00 -2.78
CA LEU A 91 -6.32 16.01 -1.92
C LEU A 91 -6.08 17.42 -2.43
N VAL A 92 -4.89 17.71 -2.98
CA VAL A 92 -4.60 18.99 -3.63
C VAL A 92 -5.53 19.21 -4.82
N ASP A 93 -5.68 18.18 -5.66
CA ASP A 93 -6.56 18.24 -6.83
C ASP A 93 -8.01 18.50 -6.43
N LYS A 94 -8.50 17.82 -5.40
CA LYS A 94 -9.84 18.04 -4.85
C LYS A 94 -10.00 19.43 -4.24
N ALA A 95 -8.96 19.96 -3.59
CA ALA A 95 -8.98 21.31 -3.01
C ALA A 95 -9.13 22.39 -4.09
N ASN A 96 -8.56 22.15 -5.27
CA ASN A 96 -8.69 23.08 -6.40
C ASN A 96 -10.14 23.11 -6.93
N ASP A 97 -10.87 22.00 -6.80
CA ASP A 97 -12.27 21.88 -7.26
C ASP A 97 -13.27 22.33 -6.18
N ASP A 98 -12.97 22.08 -4.90
CA ASP A 98 -13.85 22.39 -3.77
C ASP A 98 -13.19 23.38 -2.81
N ARG A 99 -13.48 24.66 -3.02
CA ARG A 99 -12.89 25.75 -2.22
C ARG A 99 -13.38 25.78 -0.77
N THR A 100 -14.52 25.19 -0.48
CA THR A 100 -15.10 25.19 0.87
C THR A 100 -14.21 24.44 1.85
N ASN A 101 -13.69 23.30 1.45
CA ASN A 101 -12.83 22.45 2.29
C ASN A 101 -11.35 22.54 1.91
N ALA A 102 -10.98 23.44 0.99
CA ALA A 102 -9.62 23.54 0.46
C ALA A 102 -8.54 23.67 1.54
N PRO A 103 -8.65 24.55 2.55
CA PRO A 103 -7.60 24.66 3.57
C PRO A 103 -7.37 23.38 4.34
N LYS A 104 -8.44 22.63 4.65
CA LYS A 104 -8.36 21.38 5.37
C LYS A 104 -7.66 20.28 4.53
N MET A 105 -8.02 20.22 3.25
CA MET A 105 -7.43 19.28 2.31
C MET A 105 -5.94 19.57 2.08
N ILE A 106 -5.59 20.84 1.93
CA ILE A 106 -4.20 21.26 1.73
C ILE A 106 -3.35 20.94 2.96
N ASN A 107 -3.85 21.24 4.16
CA ASN A 107 -3.13 20.92 5.40
C ASN A 107 -2.89 19.41 5.53
N ARG A 108 -3.90 18.60 5.21
CA ARG A 108 -3.78 17.16 5.24
C ARG A 108 -2.75 16.65 4.21
N SER A 109 -2.75 17.26 3.01
CA SER A 109 -1.80 16.89 1.96
C SER A 109 -0.35 17.20 2.36
N ILE A 110 -0.11 18.34 3.00
CA ILE A 110 1.22 18.71 3.51
C ILE A 110 1.71 17.66 4.51
N ALA A 111 0.86 17.27 5.46
CA ALA A 111 1.20 16.23 6.43
C ALA A 111 1.53 14.91 5.75
N LEU A 112 0.78 14.53 4.71
CA LEU A 112 1.03 13.31 3.95
C LEU A 112 2.35 13.36 3.20
N PHE A 113 2.70 14.50 2.60
CA PHE A 113 3.97 14.67 1.92
C PHE A 113 5.15 14.55 2.89
N ASP A 114 5.04 15.16 4.07
CA ASP A 114 6.08 15.08 5.11
C ASP A 114 6.26 13.64 5.59
N LEU A 115 5.16 12.92 5.81
CA LEU A 115 5.21 11.51 6.22
C LEU A 115 5.78 10.62 5.11
N ALA A 116 5.46 10.92 3.84
CA ALA A 116 6.00 10.20 2.70
C ALA A 116 7.53 10.34 2.65
N GLU A 117 8.05 11.54 2.84
CA GLU A 117 9.50 11.78 2.90
C GLU A 117 10.18 10.92 3.96
N LYS A 118 9.60 10.87 5.16
CA LYS A 118 10.13 10.04 6.25
C LYS A 118 10.11 8.56 5.90
N CYS A 119 9.07 8.11 5.22
CA CYS A 119 8.98 6.71 4.79
C CYS A 119 10.01 6.39 3.70
N TYR A 120 10.26 7.29 2.76
CA TYR A 120 11.32 7.13 1.77
C TYR A 120 12.69 7.03 2.43
N GLU A 121 12.97 7.92 3.39
CA GLU A 121 14.24 7.90 4.14
C GLU A 121 14.42 6.58 4.89
N LYS A 122 13.37 6.09 5.52
CA LYS A 122 13.42 4.80 6.21
C LYS A 122 13.73 3.66 5.25
N GLY A 123 13.08 3.66 4.07
CA GLY A 123 13.36 2.69 3.03
C GLY A 123 14.81 2.77 2.54
N ASP A 124 15.33 3.98 2.37
CA ASP A 124 16.72 4.19 1.96
C ASP A 124 17.71 3.65 2.99
N VAL A 125 17.46 3.89 4.26
CA VAL A 125 18.31 3.35 5.35
C VAL A 125 18.27 1.83 5.34
N LEU A 126 17.08 1.24 5.25
CA LEU A 126 16.91 -0.22 5.29
C LEU A 126 17.51 -0.92 4.06
N SER A 127 17.52 -0.25 2.90
CA SER A 127 18.09 -0.80 1.67
C SER A 127 19.59 -0.50 1.50
N GLY A 128 20.19 0.20 2.47
CA GLY A 128 21.60 0.55 2.43
C GLY A 128 21.97 1.74 1.56
N LYS A 129 20.98 2.51 1.08
CA LYS A 129 21.21 3.72 0.28
C LYS A 129 21.60 4.91 1.13
N LYS A 130 21.20 4.90 2.41
CA LYS A 130 21.58 5.91 3.42
C LYS A 130 21.97 5.21 4.71
N SER A 131 22.83 5.85 5.47
CA SER A 131 23.24 5.37 6.81
C SER A 131 22.43 6.05 7.91
#